data_2524852ac1d70609a9e909d23152826a
#
_entry.id   2524852ac1d70609a9e909d23152826a
#
_cell.length_a   1.000
_cell.length_b   1.000
_cell.length_c   1.000
_cell.angle_alpha   90.00
_cell.angle_beta   90.00
_cell.angle_gamma   90.00
#
_symmetry.space_group_name_H-M   'P 1'
#
loop_
_entity.id
_entity.type
_entity.pdbx_description
1 polymer ?
#
loop_
_entity_poly.entity_id
_entity_poly.type
_entity_poly.pdbx_seq_one_letter_code
_entity_poly.pdbx_strand_id
1 'polypeptide(L)'
;SHLVVLLKQRTITGADADRLITSTATTRSIEANLLDGYRQMIQVDLIDGPRSQIIGQWAGNQVYIALGNLLTSAALLGVDTCAIEGFSPVDYDRILGLETSDYQSCVVCACGYRSSDDKYASLAKVRYTANDLIEHR
;
A
#
# COMPACT_ATOMS: atom_id res chain seq x y z
N SER A 1 13.12 -17.00 -3.57
CA SER A 1 11.83 -16.34 -3.78
C SER A 1 11.24 -15.93 -2.44
N HIS A 2 10.50 -14.84 -2.44
CA HIS A 2 9.86 -14.28 -1.24
C HIS A 2 8.38 -14.02 -1.56
N LEU A 3 7.54 -14.13 -0.54
CA LEU A 3 6.15 -13.68 -0.60
C LEU A 3 6.01 -12.45 0.30
N VAL A 4 5.69 -11.32 -0.29
CA VAL A 4 5.45 -10.06 0.42
C VAL A 4 3.95 -9.91 0.62
N VAL A 5 3.51 -9.82 1.86
CA VAL A 5 2.11 -9.54 2.19
C VAL A 5 2.03 -8.08 2.61
N LEU A 6 1.35 -7.27 1.82
CA LEU A 6 1.14 -5.87 2.13
C LEU A 6 -0.14 -5.73 2.96
N LEU A 7 0.00 -5.06 4.09
CA LEU A 7 -1.06 -4.89 5.06
C LEU A 7 -1.61 -3.46 5.01
N LYS A 8 -2.90 -3.30 5.24
CA LYS A 8 -3.52 -2.00 5.49
C LYS A 8 -3.98 -1.89 6.94
N GLN A 9 -4.03 -0.68 7.47
CA GLN A 9 -4.70 -0.43 8.75
C GLN A 9 -6.21 -0.63 8.60
N ARG A 10 -6.83 -1.22 9.63
CA ARG A 10 -8.29 -1.41 9.72
C ARG A 10 -9.00 -0.09 9.97
N THR A 11 -8.39 0.75 10.81
CA THR A 11 -8.88 2.07 11.19
C THR A 11 -7.72 3.06 11.25
N ILE A 12 -8.04 4.35 11.17
CA ILE A 12 -7.07 5.45 11.38
C ILE A 12 -7.63 6.34 12.47
N THR A 13 -6.82 6.66 13.45
CA THR A 13 -7.19 7.38 14.66
C THR A 13 -6.31 8.61 14.87
N GLY A 14 -6.65 9.45 15.86
CA GLY A 14 -5.82 10.57 16.27
C GLY A 14 -4.39 10.16 16.67
N ALA A 15 -4.23 8.96 17.25
CA ALA A 15 -2.91 8.43 17.60
C ALA A 15 -2.04 8.18 16.36
N ASP A 16 -2.63 7.79 15.22
CA ASP A 16 -1.89 7.65 13.97
C ASP A 16 -1.44 9.00 13.41
N ALA A 17 -2.31 10.02 13.51
CA ALA A 17 -1.96 11.39 13.17
C ALA A 17 -0.80 11.89 14.05
N ASP A 18 -0.87 11.70 15.38
CA ASP A 18 0.16 12.08 16.33
C ASP A 18 1.50 11.40 16.03
N ARG A 19 1.46 10.09 15.71
CA ARG A 19 2.65 9.32 15.31
C ARG A 19 3.30 9.89 14.05
N LEU A 20 2.50 10.26 13.04
CA LEU A 20 2.99 10.88 11.81
C LEU A 20 3.63 12.25 12.08
N ILE A 21 2.98 13.09 12.89
CA ILE A 21 3.50 14.41 13.27
C ILE A 21 4.84 14.27 14.01
N THR A 22 4.91 13.39 15.01
CA THR A 22 6.14 13.13 15.76
C THR A 22 7.26 12.65 14.86
N SER A 23 6.98 11.68 13.99
CA SER A 23 7.97 11.17 13.03
C SER A 23 8.45 12.25 12.08
N THR A 24 7.55 13.09 11.58
CA THR A 24 7.88 14.20 10.68
C THR A 24 8.75 15.23 11.37
N ALA A 25 8.37 15.66 12.58
CA ALA A 25 9.12 16.63 13.38
C ALA A 25 10.54 16.13 13.68
N THR A 26 10.66 14.87 14.10
CA THR A 26 11.95 14.23 14.37
C THR A 26 12.83 14.16 13.12
N THR A 27 12.29 13.67 12.02
CA THR A 27 13.03 13.49 10.76
C THR A 27 13.52 14.83 10.19
N ARG A 28 12.70 15.88 10.33
CA ARG A 28 13.02 17.24 9.82
C ARG A 28 13.74 18.12 10.83
N SER A 29 13.96 17.64 12.06
CA SER A 29 14.57 18.39 13.17
C SER A 29 13.85 19.72 13.42
N ILE A 30 12.52 19.68 13.48
CA ILE A 30 11.66 20.84 13.75
C ILE A 30 10.78 20.60 14.98
N GLU A 31 10.26 21.66 15.58
CA GLU A 31 9.29 21.56 16.67
C GLU A 31 7.95 21.01 16.16
N ALA A 32 7.34 20.09 16.94
CA ALA A 32 6.09 19.43 16.54
C ALA A 32 4.91 20.40 16.39
N ASN A 33 4.87 21.48 17.19
CA ASN A 33 3.83 22.52 17.14
C ASN A 33 3.77 23.26 15.79
N LEU A 34 4.86 23.30 15.03
CA LEU A 34 4.86 23.85 13.66
C LEU A 34 4.02 23.02 12.69
N LEU A 35 3.62 21.82 13.09
CA LEU A 35 2.80 20.87 12.32
C LEU A 35 1.35 20.79 12.81
N ASP A 36 0.93 21.63 13.76
CA ASP A 36 -0.44 21.60 14.32
C ASP A 36 -1.50 21.78 13.24
N GLY A 37 -1.30 22.68 12.28
CA GLY A 37 -2.20 22.86 11.15
C GLY A 37 -2.30 21.61 10.26
N TYR A 38 -1.19 20.92 10.07
CA TYR A 38 -1.19 19.64 9.30
C TYR A 38 -1.89 18.53 10.09
N ARG A 39 -1.63 18.42 11.39
CA ARG A 39 -2.35 17.50 12.27
C ARG A 39 -3.85 17.73 12.23
N GLN A 40 -4.28 18.98 12.34
CA GLN A 40 -5.70 19.36 12.30
C GLN A 40 -6.34 19.00 10.95
N MET A 41 -5.63 19.20 9.86
CA MET A 41 -6.11 18.81 8.53
C MET A 41 -6.37 17.29 8.44
N ILE A 42 -5.44 16.47 8.95
CA ILE A 42 -5.61 15.00 9.01
C ILE A 42 -6.83 14.64 9.86
N GLN A 43 -6.98 15.26 11.03
CA GLN A 43 -8.09 15.02 11.95
C GLN A 43 -9.43 15.29 11.26
N VAL A 44 -9.57 16.48 10.69
CA VAL A 44 -10.83 16.92 10.06
C VAL A 44 -11.17 16.13 8.79
N ASP A 45 -10.17 15.71 8.01
CA ASP A 45 -10.39 15.03 6.74
C ASP A 45 -10.57 13.51 6.89
N LEU A 46 -9.61 12.85 7.56
CA LEU A 46 -9.55 11.37 7.58
C LEU A 46 -10.28 10.77 8.79
N ILE A 47 -10.36 11.49 9.91
CA ILE A 47 -10.85 10.91 11.18
C ILE A 47 -12.30 11.35 11.43
N ASP A 48 -12.57 12.65 11.42
CA ASP A 48 -13.89 13.20 11.74
C ASP A 48 -14.74 13.49 10.50
N GLY A 49 -14.12 13.62 9.33
CA GLY A 49 -14.78 14.04 8.09
C GLY A 49 -15.42 12.89 7.29
N PRO A 50 -16.03 13.23 6.13
CA PRO A 50 -16.69 12.23 5.30
C PRO A 50 -15.79 11.08 4.85
N ARG A 51 -14.48 11.30 4.77
CA ARG A 51 -13.51 10.27 4.36
C ARG A 51 -13.35 9.17 5.39
N SER A 52 -13.69 9.40 6.66
CA SER A 52 -13.73 8.38 7.70
C SER A 52 -14.67 7.22 7.33
N GLN A 53 -15.74 7.49 6.58
CA GLN A 53 -16.70 6.48 6.15
C GLN A 53 -16.11 5.47 5.14
N ILE A 54 -15.05 5.86 4.45
CA ILE A 54 -14.35 5.03 3.46
C ILE A 54 -12.90 4.78 3.84
N ILE A 55 -12.57 4.89 5.12
CA ILE A 55 -11.17 4.86 5.57
C ILE A 55 -10.45 3.56 5.21
N GLY A 56 -11.15 2.43 5.24
CA GLY A 56 -10.60 1.14 4.83
C GLY A 56 -10.26 1.08 3.34
N GLN A 57 -11.04 1.75 2.48
CA GLN A 57 -10.74 1.91 1.07
C GLN A 57 -9.56 2.86 0.87
N TRP A 58 -9.57 4.00 1.56
CA TRP A 58 -8.47 4.95 1.51
C TRP A 58 -7.14 4.31 1.92
N ALA A 59 -7.12 3.56 3.04
CA ALA A 59 -5.93 2.84 3.48
C ALA A 59 -5.47 1.79 2.45
N GLY A 60 -6.41 1.08 1.81
CA GLY A 60 -6.11 0.18 0.70
C GLY A 60 -5.44 0.89 -0.46
N ASN A 61 -5.94 2.07 -0.88
CA ASN A 61 -5.34 2.85 -1.96
C ASN A 61 -3.87 3.24 -1.65
N GLN A 62 -3.54 3.55 -0.38
CA GLN A 62 -2.15 3.82 0.01
C GLN A 62 -1.26 2.57 -0.16
N VAL A 63 -1.79 1.39 0.13
CA VAL A 63 -1.08 0.11 -0.08
C VAL A 63 -0.83 -0.14 -1.56
N TYR A 64 -1.79 0.16 -2.45
CA TYR A 64 -1.60 0.01 -3.91
C TYR A 64 -0.58 1.00 -4.49
N ILE A 65 -0.47 2.22 -3.92
CA ILE A 65 0.62 3.14 -4.25
C ILE A 65 1.98 2.52 -3.87
N ALA A 66 2.08 1.94 -2.68
CA ALA A 66 3.30 1.25 -2.23
C ALA A 66 3.60 0.01 -3.10
N LEU A 67 2.59 -0.76 -3.47
CA LEU A 67 2.73 -1.89 -4.38
C LEU A 67 3.29 -1.45 -5.73
N GLY A 68 2.76 -0.40 -6.33
CA GLY A 68 3.27 0.14 -7.61
C GLY A 68 4.75 0.51 -7.54
N ASN A 69 5.18 1.13 -6.43
CA ASN A 69 6.59 1.41 -6.19
C ASN A 69 7.42 0.13 -6.03
N LEU A 70 6.92 -0.87 -5.30
CA LEU A 70 7.59 -2.16 -5.13
C LEU A 70 7.81 -2.85 -6.48
N LEU A 71 6.77 -2.94 -7.31
CA LEU A 71 6.83 -3.58 -8.64
C LEU A 71 7.87 -2.89 -9.53
N THR A 72 7.86 -1.56 -9.56
CA THR A 72 8.80 -0.77 -10.37
C THR A 72 10.24 -0.92 -9.87
N SER A 73 10.45 -0.81 -8.56
CA SER A 73 11.79 -0.93 -7.96
C SER A 73 12.37 -2.32 -8.15
N ALA A 74 11.55 -3.37 -7.99
CA ALA A 74 11.98 -4.75 -8.21
C ALA A 74 12.39 -4.96 -9.68
N ALA A 75 11.61 -4.45 -10.63
CA ALA A 75 11.92 -4.55 -12.04
C ALA A 75 13.25 -3.85 -12.40
N LEU A 76 13.54 -2.69 -11.82
CA LEU A 76 14.82 -1.98 -11.98
C LEU A 76 16.01 -2.78 -11.43
N LEU A 77 15.78 -3.61 -10.42
CA LEU A 77 16.78 -4.51 -9.82
C LEU A 77 16.86 -5.89 -10.52
N GLY A 78 16.09 -6.10 -11.60
CA GLY A 78 16.03 -7.38 -12.30
C GLY A 78 15.33 -8.49 -11.50
N VAL A 79 14.47 -8.14 -10.55
CA VAL A 79 13.65 -9.07 -9.77
C VAL A 79 12.24 -9.11 -10.36
N ASP A 80 11.77 -10.29 -10.70
CA ASP A 80 10.40 -10.49 -11.16
C ASP A 80 9.42 -10.41 -9.99
N THR A 81 8.23 -9.87 -10.28
CA THR A 81 7.16 -9.72 -9.31
C THR A 81 5.81 -10.14 -9.89
N CYS A 82 4.96 -10.66 -9.03
CA CYS A 82 3.58 -10.97 -9.36
C CYS A 82 2.66 -10.50 -8.24
N ALA A 83 1.88 -9.46 -8.50
CA ALA A 83 0.84 -8.99 -7.59
C ALA A 83 -0.36 -9.94 -7.65
N ILE A 84 -0.89 -10.33 -6.49
CA ILE A 84 -1.93 -11.34 -6.34
C ILE A 84 -3.05 -10.77 -5.45
N GLU A 85 -4.26 -10.67 -6.00
CA GLU A 85 -5.48 -10.35 -5.27
C GLU A 85 -6.36 -11.60 -5.03
N GLY A 86 -6.14 -12.67 -5.82
CA GLY A 86 -6.90 -13.91 -5.75
C GLY A 86 -6.49 -14.79 -4.56
N PHE A 87 -6.62 -14.28 -3.34
CA PHE A 87 -6.33 -15.01 -2.09
C PHE A 87 -7.43 -14.72 -1.05
N SER A 88 -7.43 -15.46 0.06
CA SER A 88 -8.34 -15.23 1.18
C SER A 88 -7.64 -14.34 2.24
N PRO A 89 -7.99 -13.05 2.36
CA PRO A 89 -7.40 -12.18 3.40
C PRO A 89 -7.63 -12.72 4.82
N VAL A 90 -8.79 -13.30 5.08
CA VAL A 90 -9.13 -13.87 6.39
C VAL A 90 -8.21 -15.02 6.77
N ASP A 91 -7.92 -15.92 5.81
CA ASP A 91 -7.01 -17.04 6.06
C ASP A 91 -5.56 -16.56 6.24
N TYR A 92 -5.13 -15.57 5.46
CA TYR A 92 -3.82 -14.96 5.64
C TYR A 92 -3.70 -14.26 6.98
N ASP A 93 -4.71 -13.49 7.40
CA ASP A 93 -4.74 -12.82 8.70
C ASP A 93 -4.63 -13.84 9.84
N ARG A 94 -5.34 -14.97 9.74
CA ARG A 94 -5.26 -16.06 10.72
C ARG A 94 -3.86 -16.70 10.77
N ILE A 95 -3.28 -17.04 9.61
CA ILE A 95 -1.95 -17.66 9.52
C ILE A 95 -0.87 -16.72 10.05
N LEU A 96 -1.02 -15.43 9.81
CA LEU A 96 -0.04 -14.39 10.22
C LEU A 96 -0.31 -13.86 11.64
N GLY A 97 -1.35 -14.32 12.33
CA GLY A 97 -1.70 -13.87 13.67
C GLY A 97 -2.20 -12.42 13.72
N LEU A 98 -2.87 -11.94 12.66
CA LEU A 98 -3.35 -10.57 12.53
C LEU A 98 -4.81 -10.38 12.97
N GLU A 99 -5.48 -11.43 13.47
CA GLU A 99 -6.92 -11.40 13.77
C GLU A 99 -7.29 -10.33 14.82
N THR A 100 -6.40 -10.07 15.76
CA THR A 100 -6.55 -9.03 16.81
C THR A 100 -5.68 -7.79 16.56
N SER A 101 -5.02 -7.72 15.40
CA SER A 101 -4.15 -6.62 15.03
C SER A 101 -4.94 -5.45 14.43
N ASP A 102 -4.38 -4.24 14.52
CA ASP A 102 -4.86 -3.06 13.79
C ASP A 102 -4.66 -3.17 12.28
N TYR A 103 -4.01 -4.23 11.80
CA TYR A 103 -3.71 -4.48 10.41
C TYR A 103 -4.50 -5.66 9.84
N GLN A 104 -4.67 -5.65 8.52
CA GLN A 104 -5.23 -6.77 7.76
C GLN A 104 -4.54 -6.90 6.41
N SER A 105 -4.51 -8.12 5.88
CA SER A 105 -3.96 -8.41 4.56
C SER A 105 -4.74 -7.69 3.47
N CYS A 106 -4.03 -7.06 2.53
CA CYS A 106 -4.62 -6.24 1.47
C CYS A 106 -4.29 -6.79 0.08
N VAL A 107 -3.03 -7.04 -0.17
CA VAL A 107 -2.55 -7.59 -1.44
C VAL A 107 -1.26 -8.36 -1.19
N VAL A 108 -1.02 -9.37 -1.99
CA VAL A 108 0.17 -10.23 -1.91
C VAL A 108 1.02 -10.02 -3.15
N CYS A 109 2.34 -10.07 -3.01
CA CYS A 109 3.26 -9.98 -4.12
C CYS A 109 4.35 -11.06 -4.00
N ALA A 110 4.37 -11.98 -4.95
CA ALA A 110 5.48 -12.91 -5.08
C ALA A 110 6.66 -12.18 -5.74
N CYS A 111 7.86 -12.31 -5.17
CA CYS A 111 9.09 -11.69 -5.65
C CYS A 111 10.19 -12.74 -5.80
N GLY A 112 10.94 -12.70 -6.89
CA GLY A 112 12.04 -13.62 -7.12
C GLY A 112 12.54 -13.61 -8.56
N TYR A 113 13.40 -14.55 -8.88
CA TYR A 113 13.82 -14.76 -10.26
C TYR A 113 12.93 -15.81 -10.90
N ARG A 114 12.49 -15.54 -12.15
CA ARG A 114 11.62 -16.48 -12.89
C ARG A 114 12.32 -17.79 -13.14
N SER A 115 11.53 -18.86 -13.17
CA SER A 115 12.00 -20.19 -13.57
C SER A 115 12.35 -20.20 -15.06
N SER A 116 13.37 -20.99 -15.43
CA SER A 116 13.64 -21.35 -16.83
C SER A 116 12.45 -22.01 -17.52
N ASP A 117 11.59 -22.66 -16.73
CA ASP A 117 10.40 -23.40 -17.22
C ASP A 117 9.13 -22.54 -17.29
N ASP A 118 9.24 -21.22 -17.03
CA ASP A 118 8.11 -20.30 -17.12
C ASP A 118 7.67 -20.15 -18.59
N LYS A 119 6.60 -20.90 -18.94
CA LYS A 119 6.00 -20.88 -20.28
C LYS A 119 5.43 -19.51 -20.70
N TYR A 120 5.19 -18.62 -19.77
CA TYR A 120 4.66 -17.28 -20.04
C TYR A 120 5.77 -16.22 -20.24
N ALA A 121 7.01 -16.54 -19.92
CA ALA A 121 8.13 -15.59 -20.00
C ALA A 121 8.36 -15.02 -21.41
N SER A 122 8.17 -15.86 -22.42
CA SER A 122 8.38 -15.51 -23.84
C SER A 122 7.17 -14.90 -24.52
N LEU A 123 6.00 -14.91 -23.87
CA LEU A 123 4.78 -14.37 -24.48
C LEU A 123 4.78 -12.84 -24.47
N ALA A 124 4.24 -12.26 -25.55
CA ALA A 124 4.05 -10.81 -25.65
C ALA A 124 3.15 -10.30 -24.53
N LYS A 125 3.53 -9.17 -23.94
CA LYS A 125 2.73 -8.52 -22.89
C LYS A 125 1.51 -7.85 -23.50
N VAL A 126 0.33 -8.20 -23.01
CA VAL A 126 -0.93 -7.56 -23.40
C VAL A 126 -1.18 -6.34 -22.54
N ARG A 127 -1.40 -5.19 -23.19
CA ARG A 127 -1.74 -3.91 -22.55
C ARG A 127 -2.71 -3.15 -23.42
N TYR A 128 -3.58 -2.39 -22.80
CA TYR A 128 -4.34 -1.36 -23.54
C TYR A 128 -3.38 -0.30 -24.09
N THR A 129 -3.76 0.34 -25.19
CA THR A 129 -2.94 1.43 -25.75
C THR A 129 -3.00 2.67 -24.86
N ALA A 130 -2.01 3.56 -24.98
CA ALA A 130 -2.04 4.83 -24.24
C ALA A 130 -3.30 5.64 -24.55
N ASN A 131 -3.78 5.62 -25.79
CA ASN A 131 -4.99 6.34 -26.21
C ASN A 131 -6.28 5.77 -25.59
N ASP A 132 -6.28 4.49 -25.20
CA ASP A 132 -7.43 3.89 -24.49
C ASP A 132 -7.48 4.28 -23.02
N LEU A 133 -6.33 4.68 -22.45
CA LEU A 133 -6.18 4.90 -21.00
C LEU A 133 -5.98 6.37 -20.63
N ILE A 134 -5.48 7.21 -21.54
CA ILE A 134 -5.07 8.60 -21.28
C ILE A 134 -5.82 9.53 -22.21
N GLU A 135 -6.56 10.45 -21.65
CA GLU A 135 -7.19 11.56 -22.37
C GLU A 135 -6.43 12.85 -22.05
N HIS A 136 -5.96 13.54 -23.10
CA HIS A 136 -5.35 14.86 -22.97
C HIS A 136 -6.42 15.94 -23.16
N ARG A 137 -6.56 16.83 -22.18
CA ARG A 137 -7.50 17.96 -22.21
C ARG A 137 -6.76 19.29 -22.06
#